data_defad8529a511e1b3c8e61b3f80a0d61
#
_entry.id   defad8529a511e1b3c8e61b3f80a0d61
#
_cell.length_a   1.000
_cell.length_b   1.000
_cell.length_c   1.000
_cell.angle_alpha   90.00
_cell.angle_beta   90.00
_cell.angle_gamma   90.00
#
_symmetry.space_group_name_H-M   'P 1'
#
loop_
_entity.id
_entity.type
_entity.pdbx_description
1 polymer ?
#
loop_
_entity_poly.entity_id
_entity_poly.type
_entity_poly.pdbx_seq_one_letter_code
_entity_poly.pdbx_strand_id
1 'polypeptide(L)'
;PMKPIRYIVETGSADVIIFNQIEPNDPRVQYLVEKKFPFTMHGRSCSNEKQSFVDFDNAEFAKLGIESFVKNKRKKILMIAPPLDQSYGLEMVMSAKNSAQNHNISLKVIPNITSDSSIDAISAAVTEEISINKNFDGILVASPNSAMAAVAGFENLGLKIGKDIDLVAKDAVNFLKLFRNEIIVIREDMDIAGEKLALAAIHAAQNPDLEPLQYIDQPKFY
;
A
#
# COMPACT_ATOMS: atom_id res chain seq x y z
N PRO A 1 -7.29 17.12 0.78
CA PRO A 1 -7.81 18.40 1.25
C PRO A 1 -7.00 19.55 0.69
N MET A 2 -7.63 20.41 -0.17
CA MET A 2 -6.98 21.52 -0.86
C MET A 2 -6.64 22.74 0.01
N LYS A 3 -7.36 22.95 1.12
CA LYS A 3 -7.18 24.14 1.97
C LYS A 3 -5.75 24.37 2.47
N PRO A 4 -5.06 23.39 3.07
CA PRO A 4 -3.68 23.58 3.52
C PRO A 4 -2.71 23.87 2.37
N ILE A 5 -2.87 23.18 1.25
CA ILE A 5 -2.03 23.36 0.06
C ILE A 5 -2.16 24.80 -0.47
N ARG A 6 -3.40 25.27 -0.67
CA ARG A 6 -3.65 26.64 -1.12
C ARG A 6 -3.08 27.67 -0.15
N TYR A 7 -3.30 27.49 1.15
CA TYR A 7 -2.76 28.40 2.16
C TYR A 7 -1.23 28.53 2.05
N ILE A 8 -0.51 27.40 1.94
CA ILE A 8 0.96 27.40 1.84
C ILE A 8 1.40 28.14 0.57
N VAL A 9 0.79 27.85 -0.57
CA VAL A 9 1.14 28.45 -1.86
C VAL A 9 0.83 29.96 -1.87
N GLU A 10 -0.34 30.37 -1.36
CA GLU A 10 -0.79 31.76 -1.37
C GLU A 10 -0.03 32.65 -0.39
N THR A 11 0.43 32.09 0.73
CA THR A 11 1.17 32.84 1.77
C THR A 11 2.69 32.74 1.64
N GLY A 12 3.20 31.81 0.80
CA GLY A 12 4.64 31.55 0.71
C GLY A 12 5.24 31.07 2.03
N SER A 13 4.46 30.33 2.84
CA SER A 13 4.87 29.88 4.17
C SER A 13 5.80 28.67 4.17
N ALA A 14 6.08 28.08 3.01
CA ALA A 14 7.07 27.05 2.80
C ALA A 14 7.65 27.14 1.38
N ASP A 15 8.84 26.57 1.17
CA ASP A 15 9.53 26.54 -0.14
C ASP A 15 9.19 25.30 -0.96
N VAL A 16 8.72 24.24 -0.30
CA VAL A 16 8.36 22.95 -0.92
C VAL A 16 7.30 22.24 -0.09
N ILE A 17 6.50 21.40 -0.74
CA ILE A 17 5.50 20.55 -0.07
C ILE A 17 5.81 19.07 -0.32
N ILE A 18 5.79 18.26 0.74
CA ILE A 18 5.75 16.81 0.67
C ILE A 18 4.36 16.35 1.07
N PHE A 19 3.74 15.47 0.28
CA PHE A 19 2.43 14.90 0.61
C PHE A 19 2.29 13.46 0.13
N ASN A 20 1.36 12.72 0.74
CA ASN A 20 1.08 11.32 0.49
C ASN A 20 -0.40 11.09 0.14
N GLN A 21 -0.84 9.83 0.09
CA GLN A 21 -2.20 9.44 -0.27
C GLN A 21 -2.61 10.03 -1.62
N ILE A 22 -1.82 9.68 -2.64
CA ILE A 22 -1.95 10.26 -3.98
C ILE A 22 -3.10 9.57 -4.74
N GLU A 23 -4.01 10.38 -5.26
CA GLU A 23 -5.08 9.93 -6.15
C GLU A 23 -4.57 9.83 -7.61
N PRO A 24 -5.18 8.97 -8.46
CA PRO A 24 -4.79 8.88 -9.88
C PRO A 24 -4.82 10.22 -10.60
N ASN A 25 -5.86 11.02 -10.38
CA ASN A 25 -6.03 12.36 -10.93
C ASN A 25 -6.06 13.39 -9.79
N ASP A 26 -4.95 13.50 -9.06
CA ASP A 26 -4.87 14.25 -7.81
C ASP A 26 -5.00 15.77 -8.05
N PRO A 27 -6.02 16.43 -7.51
CA PRO A 27 -6.21 17.87 -7.69
C PRO A 27 -5.12 18.70 -7.02
N ARG A 28 -4.41 18.16 -6.03
CA ARG A 28 -3.26 18.81 -5.39
C ARG A 28 -2.09 18.90 -6.36
N VAL A 29 -1.83 17.82 -7.11
CA VAL A 29 -0.79 17.76 -8.13
C VAL A 29 -1.10 18.78 -9.23
N GLN A 30 -2.34 18.76 -9.77
CA GLN A 30 -2.76 19.70 -10.82
C GLN A 30 -2.57 21.15 -10.39
N TYR A 31 -3.00 21.50 -9.19
CA TYR A 31 -2.87 22.85 -8.65
C TYR A 31 -1.41 23.28 -8.45
N LEU A 32 -0.56 22.42 -7.90
CA LEU A 32 0.85 22.74 -7.65
C LEU A 32 1.64 22.89 -8.96
N VAL A 33 1.35 22.08 -9.97
CA VAL A 33 1.89 22.20 -11.32
C VAL A 33 1.48 23.54 -11.95
N GLU A 34 0.18 23.89 -11.92
CA GLU A 34 -0.33 25.16 -12.44
C GLU A 34 0.36 26.37 -11.77
N LYS A 35 0.59 26.29 -10.46
CA LYS A 35 1.25 27.34 -9.69
C LYS A 35 2.77 27.32 -9.77
N LYS A 36 3.35 26.34 -10.44
CA LYS A 36 4.81 26.08 -10.49
C LYS A 36 5.44 26.06 -9.10
N PHE A 37 4.70 25.51 -8.13
CA PHE A 37 5.15 25.42 -6.75
C PHE A 37 5.90 24.10 -6.53
N PRO A 38 7.11 24.10 -5.93
CA PRO A 38 7.89 22.89 -5.74
C PRO A 38 7.19 21.88 -4.82
N PHE A 39 7.18 20.61 -5.20
CA PHE A 39 6.63 19.54 -4.39
C PHE A 39 7.25 18.19 -4.69
N THR A 40 7.08 17.26 -3.76
CA THR A 40 7.41 15.84 -3.91
C THR A 40 6.30 14.99 -3.33
N MET A 41 6.00 13.88 -3.97
CA MET A 41 4.97 12.95 -3.55
C MET A 41 5.56 11.68 -2.93
N HIS A 42 4.94 11.18 -1.88
CA HIS A 42 5.06 9.77 -1.51
C HIS A 42 3.90 9.01 -2.16
N GLY A 43 4.20 8.37 -3.28
CA GLY A 43 3.24 7.80 -4.22
C GLY A 43 3.26 8.48 -5.59
N ARG A 44 2.50 7.95 -6.55
CA ARG A 44 2.44 8.43 -7.94
C ARG A 44 1.03 8.80 -8.36
N SER A 45 0.90 9.87 -9.16
CA SER A 45 -0.32 10.20 -9.88
C SER A 45 -0.24 9.77 -11.35
N CYS A 46 -1.38 9.73 -12.04
CA CYS A 46 -1.44 9.49 -13.49
C CYS A 46 -1.24 10.78 -14.32
N SER A 47 -0.54 11.78 -13.78
CA SER A 47 -0.22 13.02 -14.50
C SER A 47 0.65 12.73 -15.71
N ASN A 48 0.39 13.42 -16.84
CA ASN A 48 1.22 13.36 -18.03
C ASN A 48 2.56 14.12 -17.86
N GLU A 49 2.66 14.97 -16.85
CA GLU A 49 3.87 15.72 -16.55
C GLU A 49 4.76 14.94 -15.60
N LYS A 50 6.07 15.02 -15.82
CA LYS A 50 7.03 14.42 -14.91
C LYS A 50 6.98 15.13 -13.56
N GLN A 51 6.80 14.36 -12.49
CA GLN A 51 6.71 14.86 -11.13
C GLN A 51 7.79 14.22 -10.26
N SER A 52 8.22 14.95 -9.23
CA SER A 52 9.10 14.40 -8.19
C SER A 52 8.32 13.46 -7.29
N PHE A 53 8.77 12.22 -7.14
CA PHE A 53 8.12 11.26 -6.26
C PHE A 53 9.09 10.21 -5.70
N VAL A 54 8.69 9.66 -4.58
CA VAL A 54 9.20 8.41 -4.01
C VAL A 54 8.03 7.48 -3.83
N ASP A 55 8.12 6.25 -4.29
CA ASP A 55 7.05 5.28 -4.19
C ASP A 55 7.61 3.88 -3.91
N PHE A 56 6.76 2.99 -3.47
CA PHE A 56 7.01 1.57 -3.36
C PHE A 56 6.36 0.85 -4.55
N ASP A 57 6.97 -0.21 -5.06
CA ASP A 57 6.37 -1.01 -6.13
C ASP A 57 5.22 -1.88 -5.58
N ASN A 58 4.05 -1.25 -5.45
CA ASN A 58 2.84 -1.87 -4.91
C ASN A 58 2.29 -2.96 -5.84
N ALA A 59 2.55 -2.85 -7.14
CA ALA A 59 2.17 -3.87 -8.11
C ALA A 59 3.02 -5.14 -7.94
N GLU A 60 4.34 -4.99 -7.80
CA GLU A 60 5.24 -6.13 -7.56
C GLU A 60 4.99 -6.75 -6.17
N PHE A 61 4.71 -5.94 -5.12
CA PHE A 61 4.29 -6.46 -3.82
C PHE A 61 3.10 -7.42 -3.94
N ALA A 62 2.05 -6.99 -4.61
CA ALA A 62 0.84 -7.79 -4.77
C ALA A 62 1.09 -9.08 -5.56
N LYS A 63 1.89 -9.00 -6.62
CA LYS A 63 2.32 -10.16 -7.42
C LYS A 63 3.10 -11.15 -6.58
N LEU A 64 4.14 -10.71 -5.88
CA LEU A 64 4.96 -11.54 -4.98
C LEU A 64 4.11 -12.17 -3.86
N GLY A 65 3.12 -11.42 -3.34
CA GLY A 65 2.16 -11.93 -2.37
C GLY A 65 1.36 -13.11 -2.91
N ILE A 66 0.81 -13.00 -4.11
CA ILE A 66 0.07 -14.09 -4.77
C ILE A 66 1.01 -15.27 -5.08
N GLU A 67 2.21 -15.03 -5.60
CA GLU A 67 3.21 -16.08 -5.87
C GLU A 67 3.62 -16.85 -4.60
N SER A 68 3.64 -16.18 -3.44
CA SER A 68 3.88 -16.84 -2.15
C SER A 68 2.78 -17.86 -1.82
N PHE A 69 1.52 -17.52 -2.08
CA PHE A 69 0.40 -18.46 -1.92
C PHE A 69 0.50 -19.63 -2.90
N VAL A 70 0.89 -19.37 -4.16
CA VAL A 70 1.14 -20.44 -5.16
C VAL A 70 2.19 -21.42 -4.64
N LYS A 71 3.33 -20.92 -4.16
CA LYS A 71 4.43 -21.71 -3.59
C LYS A 71 3.96 -22.59 -2.44
N ASN A 72 3.08 -22.07 -1.59
CA ASN A 72 2.51 -22.78 -0.45
C ASN A 72 1.24 -23.60 -0.79
N LYS A 73 0.89 -23.69 -2.09
CA LYS A 73 -0.26 -24.44 -2.61
C LYS A 73 -1.61 -23.92 -2.09
N ARG A 74 -1.70 -22.65 -1.68
CA ARG A 74 -2.94 -21.99 -1.29
C ARG A 74 -3.74 -21.60 -2.56
N LYS A 75 -5.06 -21.64 -2.48
CA LYS A 75 -5.94 -21.51 -3.65
C LYS A 75 -7.04 -20.47 -3.52
N LYS A 76 -7.46 -20.13 -2.31
CA LYS A 76 -8.56 -19.20 -2.05
C LYS A 76 -8.12 -18.08 -1.13
N ILE A 77 -7.86 -16.94 -1.72
CA ILE A 77 -7.24 -15.81 -1.06
C ILE A 77 -8.26 -14.71 -0.80
N LEU A 78 -8.26 -14.24 0.43
CA LEU A 78 -8.97 -13.03 0.86
C LEU A 78 -8.00 -11.86 0.82
N MET A 79 -8.40 -10.70 0.33
CA MET A 79 -7.56 -9.52 0.30
C MET A 79 -8.21 -8.35 1.04
N ILE A 80 -7.46 -7.74 1.96
CA ILE A 80 -7.77 -6.44 2.54
C ILE A 80 -6.92 -5.42 1.80
N ALA A 81 -7.55 -4.75 0.85
CA ALA A 81 -6.88 -3.78 -0.01
C ALA A 81 -6.73 -2.41 0.67
N PRO A 82 -5.79 -1.58 0.23
CA PRO A 82 -5.83 -0.15 0.53
C PRO A 82 -7.08 0.53 -0.06
N PRO A 83 -7.35 1.80 0.31
CA PRO A 83 -8.38 2.61 -0.33
C PRO A 83 -8.20 2.67 -1.85
N LEU A 84 -9.29 2.41 -2.61
CA LEU A 84 -9.23 2.33 -4.08
C LEU A 84 -9.31 3.68 -4.79
N ASP A 85 -9.55 4.76 -4.07
CA ASP A 85 -9.41 6.13 -4.55
C ASP A 85 -7.94 6.59 -4.61
N GLN A 86 -7.02 5.82 -4.03
CA GLN A 86 -5.60 6.07 -4.06
C GLN A 86 -4.88 5.20 -5.11
N SER A 87 -3.89 5.79 -5.79
CA SER A 87 -3.15 5.15 -6.89
C SER A 87 -2.55 3.81 -6.48
N TYR A 88 -1.86 3.75 -5.33
CA TYR A 88 -1.24 2.52 -4.86
C TYR A 88 -2.25 1.39 -4.56
N GLY A 89 -3.45 1.75 -4.10
CA GLY A 89 -4.53 0.79 -3.85
C GLY A 89 -5.04 0.16 -5.14
N LEU A 90 -5.24 0.98 -6.19
CA LEU A 90 -5.63 0.50 -7.52
C LEU A 90 -4.55 -0.40 -8.12
N GLU A 91 -3.29 0.03 -8.12
CA GLU A 91 -2.15 -0.75 -8.64
C GLU A 91 -2.06 -2.11 -7.96
N MET A 92 -2.13 -2.13 -6.62
CA MET A 92 -2.06 -3.35 -5.82
C MET A 92 -3.19 -4.33 -6.15
N VAL A 93 -4.44 -3.86 -6.20
CA VAL A 93 -5.59 -4.71 -6.51
C VAL A 93 -5.57 -5.22 -7.94
N MET A 94 -5.20 -4.38 -8.91
CA MET A 94 -5.08 -4.79 -10.31
C MET A 94 -4.01 -5.87 -10.48
N SER A 95 -2.84 -5.67 -9.89
CA SER A 95 -1.74 -6.64 -9.95
C SER A 95 -2.10 -7.96 -9.24
N ALA A 96 -2.71 -7.89 -8.05
CA ALA A 96 -3.17 -9.08 -7.33
C ALA A 96 -4.17 -9.90 -8.17
N LYS A 97 -5.17 -9.24 -8.80
CA LYS A 97 -6.16 -9.90 -9.65
C LYS A 97 -5.51 -10.56 -10.88
N ASN A 98 -4.62 -9.83 -11.57
CA ASN A 98 -3.92 -10.36 -12.74
C ASN A 98 -3.05 -11.56 -12.37
N SER A 99 -2.27 -11.47 -11.29
CA SER A 99 -1.44 -12.57 -10.81
C SER A 99 -2.28 -13.77 -10.37
N ALA A 100 -3.37 -13.54 -9.65
CA ALA A 100 -4.29 -14.61 -9.23
C ALA A 100 -4.91 -15.35 -10.43
N GLN A 101 -5.33 -14.62 -11.47
CA GLN A 101 -5.87 -15.18 -12.69
C GLN A 101 -4.82 -16.07 -13.42
N ASN A 102 -3.59 -15.58 -13.56
CA ASN A 102 -2.50 -16.29 -14.20
C ASN A 102 -2.13 -17.61 -13.49
N HIS A 103 -2.36 -17.69 -12.19
CA HIS A 103 -2.04 -18.86 -11.36
C HIS A 103 -3.26 -19.70 -10.96
N ASN A 104 -4.45 -19.43 -11.51
CA ASN A 104 -5.70 -20.09 -11.16
C ASN A 104 -6.00 -20.07 -9.65
N ILE A 105 -5.77 -18.91 -9.04
CA ILE A 105 -6.10 -18.60 -7.64
C ILE A 105 -7.44 -17.83 -7.59
N SER A 106 -8.32 -18.25 -6.69
CA SER A 106 -9.54 -17.51 -6.40
C SER A 106 -9.19 -16.35 -5.43
N LEU A 107 -9.31 -15.12 -5.89
CA LEU A 107 -9.05 -13.92 -5.07
C LEU A 107 -10.37 -13.17 -4.81
N LYS A 108 -10.68 -12.93 -3.56
CA LYS A 108 -11.78 -12.05 -3.12
C LYS A 108 -11.20 -10.84 -2.38
N VAL A 109 -11.49 -9.65 -2.88
CA VAL A 109 -11.24 -8.39 -2.14
C VAL A 109 -12.44 -8.13 -1.25
N ILE A 110 -12.24 -7.88 0.05
CA ILE A 110 -13.35 -7.56 0.98
C ILE A 110 -13.94 -6.21 0.58
N PRO A 111 -15.25 -6.14 0.29
CA PRO A 111 -15.86 -4.87 -0.06
C PRO A 111 -16.00 -3.95 1.16
N ASN A 112 -15.85 -2.65 0.96
CA ASN A 112 -16.03 -1.59 1.98
C ASN A 112 -15.12 -1.68 3.22
N ILE A 113 -14.13 -2.58 3.21
CA ILE A 113 -13.08 -2.68 4.23
C ILE A 113 -11.75 -2.46 3.53
N THR A 114 -10.97 -1.53 4.08
CA THR A 114 -9.64 -1.20 3.55
C THR A 114 -8.59 -1.28 4.67
N SER A 115 -7.32 -1.14 4.31
CA SER A 115 -6.22 -1.04 5.29
C SER A 115 -6.37 0.13 6.27
N ASP A 116 -7.20 1.13 5.94
CA ASP A 116 -7.45 2.31 6.76
C ASP A 116 -8.69 2.15 7.66
N SER A 117 -9.41 1.03 7.54
CA SER A 117 -10.53 0.71 8.43
C SER A 117 -10.02 0.42 9.86
N SER A 118 -10.89 0.54 10.85
CA SER A 118 -10.52 0.21 12.23
C SER A 118 -10.15 -1.27 12.39
N ILE A 119 -9.27 -1.56 13.35
CA ILE A 119 -8.84 -2.94 13.66
C ILE A 119 -10.05 -3.85 13.91
N ASP A 120 -11.04 -3.37 14.68
CA ASP A 120 -12.24 -4.12 14.96
C ASP A 120 -13.07 -4.41 13.70
N ALA A 121 -13.21 -3.43 12.80
CA ALA A 121 -13.93 -3.61 11.55
C ALA A 121 -13.25 -4.63 10.63
N ILE A 122 -11.92 -4.59 10.53
CA ILE A 122 -11.14 -5.55 9.74
C ILE A 122 -11.27 -6.96 10.34
N SER A 123 -11.07 -7.10 11.66
CA SER A 123 -11.18 -8.38 12.36
C SER A 123 -12.58 -9.00 12.21
N ALA A 124 -13.63 -8.19 12.39
CA ALA A 124 -15.00 -8.64 12.20
C ALA A 124 -15.27 -9.11 10.76
N ALA A 125 -14.82 -8.34 9.76
CA ALA A 125 -15.01 -8.69 8.36
C ALA A 125 -14.26 -9.98 7.97
N VAL A 126 -13.04 -10.18 8.47
CA VAL A 126 -12.29 -11.43 8.24
C VAL A 126 -13.01 -12.62 8.88
N THR A 127 -13.48 -12.46 10.12
CA THR A 127 -14.25 -13.49 10.82
C THR A 127 -15.52 -13.86 10.05
N GLU A 128 -16.28 -12.86 9.58
CA GLU A 128 -17.51 -13.05 8.81
C GLU A 128 -17.23 -13.78 7.48
N GLU A 129 -16.29 -13.28 6.68
CA GLU A 129 -15.96 -13.86 5.38
C GLU A 129 -15.51 -15.33 5.47
N ILE A 130 -14.68 -15.65 6.46
CA ILE A 130 -14.21 -17.03 6.68
C ILE A 130 -15.34 -17.89 7.22
N SER A 131 -16.23 -17.37 8.07
CA SER A 131 -17.39 -18.11 8.60
C SER A 131 -18.37 -18.49 7.52
N ILE A 132 -18.62 -17.60 6.57
CA ILE A 132 -19.50 -17.83 5.40
C ILE A 132 -18.85 -18.81 4.43
N ASN A 133 -17.56 -18.66 4.16
CA ASN A 133 -16.81 -19.51 3.23
C ASN A 133 -15.54 -20.06 3.90
N LYS A 134 -15.68 -21.22 4.53
CA LYS A 134 -14.61 -21.90 5.29
C LYS A 134 -13.41 -22.39 4.44
N ASN A 135 -13.40 -22.09 3.15
CA ASN A 135 -12.36 -22.58 2.24
C ASN A 135 -11.26 -21.53 1.96
N PHE A 136 -11.29 -20.35 2.56
CA PHE A 136 -10.17 -19.42 2.46
C PHE A 136 -8.95 -20.01 3.18
N ASP A 137 -7.83 -20.05 2.45
CA ASP A 137 -6.56 -20.65 2.90
C ASP A 137 -5.39 -19.64 2.84
N GLY A 138 -5.66 -18.39 2.44
CA GLY A 138 -4.69 -17.30 2.48
C GLY A 138 -5.34 -15.92 2.62
N ILE A 139 -4.59 -14.98 3.22
CA ILE A 139 -4.99 -13.57 3.35
C ILE A 139 -3.84 -12.68 2.90
N LEU A 140 -4.11 -11.72 1.99
CA LEU A 140 -3.18 -10.69 1.56
C LEU A 140 -3.58 -9.34 2.16
N VAL A 141 -2.66 -8.68 2.85
CA VAL A 141 -2.92 -7.40 3.51
C VAL A 141 -1.82 -6.37 3.24
N ALA A 142 -2.20 -5.10 3.21
CA ALA A 142 -1.33 -4.00 2.80
C ALA A 142 -0.67 -3.24 3.97
N SER A 143 -0.91 -3.62 5.22
CA SER A 143 -0.36 -2.92 6.38
C SER A 143 -0.19 -3.82 7.60
N PRO A 144 0.70 -3.46 8.56
CA PRO A 144 0.85 -4.19 9.82
C PRO A 144 -0.44 -4.22 10.65
N ASN A 145 -1.20 -3.13 10.71
CA ASN A 145 -2.46 -3.07 11.44
C ASN A 145 -3.49 -4.05 10.87
N SER A 146 -3.60 -4.10 9.54
CA SER A 146 -4.49 -5.05 8.87
C SER A 146 -4.05 -6.50 9.10
N ALA A 147 -2.74 -6.76 9.19
CA ALA A 147 -2.22 -8.08 9.49
C ALA A 147 -2.61 -8.54 10.91
N MET A 148 -2.42 -7.67 11.91
CA MET A 148 -2.81 -7.97 13.30
C MET A 148 -4.31 -8.20 13.42
N ALA A 149 -5.11 -7.35 12.78
CA ALA A 149 -6.57 -7.48 12.78
C ALA A 149 -7.03 -8.77 12.09
N ALA A 150 -6.40 -9.14 10.96
CA ALA A 150 -6.69 -10.39 10.26
C ALA A 150 -6.35 -11.62 11.12
N VAL A 151 -5.19 -11.60 11.80
CA VAL A 151 -4.80 -12.67 12.75
C VAL A 151 -5.86 -12.82 13.83
N ALA A 152 -6.27 -11.72 14.48
CA ALA A 152 -7.32 -11.78 15.51
C ALA A 152 -8.63 -12.36 14.94
N GLY A 153 -9.01 -11.96 13.70
CA GLY A 153 -10.24 -12.44 13.06
C GLY A 153 -10.26 -13.94 12.81
N PHE A 154 -9.20 -14.52 12.24
CA PHE A 154 -9.20 -15.95 11.95
C PHE A 154 -8.82 -16.82 13.16
N GLU A 155 -8.00 -16.34 14.12
CA GLU A 155 -7.72 -17.04 15.37
C GLU A 155 -8.98 -17.19 16.24
N ASN A 156 -9.91 -16.24 16.22
CA ASN A 156 -11.24 -16.36 16.86
C ASN A 156 -12.06 -17.55 16.33
N LEU A 157 -11.76 -18.01 15.12
CA LEU A 157 -12.37 -19.20 14.51
C LEU A 157 -11.56 -20.48 14.76
N GLY A 158 -10.50 -20.40 15.55
CA GLY A 158 -9.62 -21.53 15.87
C GLY A 158 -8.64 -21.89 14.77
N LEU A 159 -8.51 -21.06 13.72
CA LEU A 159 -7.55 -21.28 12.62
C LEU A 159 -6.14 -20.86 13.04
N LYS A 160 -5.15 -21.63 12.58
CA LYS A 160 -3.73 -21.40 12.88
C LYS A 160 -2.99 -20.92 11.65
N ILE A 161 -2.28 -19.79 11.81
CA ILE A 161 -1.41 -19.24 10.77
C ILE A 161 -0.30 -20.23 10.37
N GLY A 162 0.00 -20.30 9.09
CA GLY A 162 0.99 -21.20 8.52
C GLY A 162 0.54 -22.66 8.40
N LYS A 163 -0.50 -23.06 9.12
CA LYS A 163 -1.09 -24.41 9.05
C LYS A 163 -2.39 -24.40 8.25
N ASP A 164 -3.40 -23.73 8.77
CA ASP A 164 -4.74 -23.71 8.20
C ASP A 164 -4.90 -22.57 7.19
N ILE A 165 -4.27 -21.43 7.46
CA ILE A 165 -4.31 -20.21 6.64
C ILE A 165 -2.93 -19.53 6.60
N ASP A 166 -2.51 -19.07 5.44
CA ASP A 166 -1.31 -18.23 5.33
C ASP A 166 -1.68 -16.75 5.33
N LEU A 167 -0.80 -15.93 5.88
CA LEU A 167 -0.93 -14.48 5.84
C LEU A 167 0.30 -13.88 5.17
N VAL A 168 0.09 -13.11 4.09
CA VAL A 168 1.11 -12.28 3.46
C VAL A 168 0.81 -10.82 3.76
N ALA A 169 1.80 -10.10 4.27
CA ALA A 169 1.63 -8.72 4.68
C ALA A 169 2.78 -7.82 4.26
N LYS A 170 2.44 -6.56 3.93
CA LYS A 170 3.42 -5.49 3.83
C LYS A 170 3.81 -5.01 5.23
N ASP A 171 5.10 -4.89 5.51
CA ASP A 171 5.62 -4.37 6.77
C ASP A 171 6.59 -3.20 6.51
N ALA A 172 6.20 -2.04 7.00
CA ALA A 172 6.98 -0.80 6.92
C ALA A 172 7.66 -0.43 8.25
N VAL A 173 7.43 -1.20 9.32
CA VAL A 173 7.89 -0.87 10.69
C VAL A 173 8.70 -2.00 11.35
N ASN A 174 9.00 -3.07 10.62
CA ASN A 174 9.79 -4.23 11.09
C ASN A 174 9.20 -4.90 12.36
N PHE A 175 7.86 -4.95 12.47
CA PHE A 175 7.18 -5.44 13.65
C PHE A 175 6.57 -6.84 13.46
N LEU A 176 6.07 -7.17 12.28
CA LEU A 176 5.23 -8.35 12.08
C LEU A 176 5.93 -9.67 12.41
N LYS A 177 7.22 -9.79 12.10
CA LYS A 177 8.03 -10.97 12.46
C LYS A 177 8.21 -11.17 13.97
N LEU A 178 8.20 -10.07 14.73
CA LEU A 178 8.22 -10.13 16.20
C LEU A 178 6.85 -10.51 16.76
N PHE A 179 5.78 -10.13 16.07
CA PHE A 179 4.40 -10.45 16.48
C PHE A 179 4.04 -11.90 16.17
N ARG A 180 4.27 -12.36 14.94
CA ARG A 180 4.05 -13.74 14.48
C ARG A 180 5.09 -14.11 13.43
N ASN A 181 6.01 -15.01 13.75
CA ASN A 181 7.09 -15.39 12.83
C ASN A 181 6.59 -16.10 11.56
N GLU A 182 5.39 -16.69 11.63
CA GLU A 182 4.76 -17.42 10.52
C GLU A 182 4.21 -16.48 9.42
N ILE A 183 4.04 -15.18 9.70
CA ILE A 183 3.61 -14.21 8.67
C ILE A 183 4.67 -14.13 7.57
N ILE A 184 4.24 -14.26 6.33
CA ILE A 184 5.08 -13.98 5.16
C ILE A 184 5.14 -12.47 4.99
N VAL A 185 6.29 -11.90 5.28
CA VAL A 185 6.48 -10.44 5.28
C VAL A 185 7.21 -10.02 4.03
N ILE A 186 6.67 -9.01 3.36
CA ILE A 186 7.31 -8.27 2.27
C ILE A 186 7.53 -6.85 2.77
N ARG A 187 8.81 -6.45 2.82
CA ARG A 187 9.25 -5.20 3.45
C ARG A 187 9.16 -4.01 2.51
N GLU A 188 8.69 -2.88 3.04
CA GLU A 188 8.87 -1.53 2.53
C GLU A 188 9.87 -0.80 3.43
N ASP A 189 10.91 -0.16 2.86
CA ASP A 189 11.96 0.51 3.64
C ASP A 189 11.64 1.99 3.83
N MET A 190 11.03 2.31 4.97
CA MET A 190 10.62 3.70 5.29
C MET A 190 11.80 4.62 5.58
N ASP A 191 12.96 4.11 6.00
CA ASP A 191 14.16 4.93 6.22
C ASP A 191 14.70 5.41 4.87
N ILE A 192 14.79 4.50 3.89
CA ILE A 192 15.16 4.86 2.51
C ILE A 192 14.11 5.79 1.89
N ALA A 193 12.83 5.50 2.07
CA ALA A 193 11.75 6.35 1.55
C ALA A 193 11.86 7.77 2.11
N GLY A 194 12.06 7.94 3.42
CA GLY A 194 12.23 9.23 4.08
C GLY A 194 13.45 10.01 3.57
N GLU A 195 14.60 9.33 3.44
CA GLU A 195 15.82 9.94 2.86
C GLU A 195 15.57 10.44 1.43
N LYS A 196 15.01 9.58 0.57
CA LYS A 196 14.75 9.92 -0.82
C LYS A 196 13.72 11.03 -0.98
N LEU A 197 12.67 11.04 -0.14
CA LEU A 197 11.68 12.13 -0.12
C LEU A 197 12.30 13.47 0.25
N ALA A 198 13.17 13.51 1.26
CA ALA A 198 13.87 14.72 1.66
C ALA A 198 14.78 15.24 0.54
N LEU A 199 15.58 14.36 -0.07
CA LEU A 199 16.45 14.71 -1.19
C LEU A 199 15.65 15.22 -2.39
N ALA A 200 14.55 14.56 -2.73
CA ALA A 200 13.68 14.94 -3.84
C ALA A 200 12.98 16.30 -3.59
N ALA A 201 12.58 16.57 -2.36
CA ALA A 201 11.99 17.85 -1.98
C ALA A 201 13.01 19.00 -2.07
N ILE A 202 14.22 18.80 -1.52
CA ILE A 202 15.31 19.79 -1.61
C ILE A 202 15.67 20.06 -3.07
N HIS A 203 15.77 18.99 -3.88
CA HIS A 203 16.05 19.14 -5.31
C HIS A 203 14.96 19.95 -6.02
N ALA A 204 13.68 19.66 -5.78
CA ALA A 204 12.56 20.38 -6.38
C ALA A 204 12.54 21.86 -6.01
N ALA A 205 12.90 22.19 -4.76
CA ALA A 205 12.97 23.59 -4.30
C ALA A 205 14.16 24.37 -4.89
N GLN A 206 15.33 23.73 -4.96
CA GLN A 206 16.57 24.40 -5.37
C GLN A 206 16.80 24.40 -6.88
N ASN A 207 16.23 23.43 -7.59
CA ASN A 207 16.46 23.20 -9.02
C ASN A 207 15.14 22.99 -9.79
N PRO A 208 14.20 23.95 -9.77
CA PRO A 208 12.86 23.77 -10.32
C PRO A 208 12.84 23.52 -11.85
N ASP A 209 13.89 23.92 -12.56
CA ASP A 209 14.04 23.75 -14.01
C ASP A 209 14.74 22.45 -14.42
N LEU A 210 15.24 21.66 -13.46
CA LEU A 210 15.87 20.38 -13.72
C LEU A 210 14.86 19.23 -13.70
N GLU A 211 15.27 18.09 -14.27
CA GLU A 211 14.46 16.86 -14.24
C GLU A 211 14.13 16.46 -12.80
N PRO A 212 12.87 16.16 -12.49
CA PRO A 212 12.44 15.79 -11.15
C PRO A 212 13.03 14.43 -10.73
N LEU A 213 13.36 14.30 -9.45
CA LEU A 213 13.85 13.03 -8.90
C LEU A 213 12.68 12.05 -8.70
N GLN A 214 12.86 10.85 -9.22
CA GLN A 214 11.89 9.77 -9.14
C GLN A 214 12.56 8.52 -8.59
N TYR A 215 11.96 7.92 -7.57
CA TYR A 215 12.47 6.70 -6.94
C TYR A 215 11.34 5.71 -6.68
N ILE A 216 11.57 4.44 -7.02
CA ILE A 216 10.65 3.34 -6.73
C ILE A 216 11.43 2.28 -5.95
N ASP A 217 11.07 2.10 -4.67
CA ASP A 217 11.61 1.03 -3.84
C ASP A 217 11.02 -0.31 -4.25
N GLN A 218 11.87 -1.33 -4.32
CA GLN A 218 11.46 -2.67 -4.72
C GLN A 218 11.15 -3.53 -3.50
N PRO A 219 10.03 -4.27 -3.52
CA PRO A 219 9.65 -5.14 -2.43
C PRO A 219 10.68 -6.25 -2.20
N LYS A 220 10.97 -6.53 -0.94
CA LYS A 220 11.90 -7.58 -0.51
C LYS A 220 11.26 -8.45 0.55
N PHE A 221 11.43 -9.78 0.43
CA PHE A 221 11.08 -10.67 1.52
C PHE A 221 11.99 -10.43 2.72
N TYR A 222 11.38 -10.53 3.90
CA TYR A 222 12.10 -10.43 5.17
C TYR A 222 12.76 -11.77 5.50
#